data_7cd5a52fe314cdb9178f2e9774bfd48b
#
_entry.id   7cd5a52fe314cdb9178f2e9774bfd48b
#
_cell.length_a   1.000
_cell.length_b   1.000
_cell.length_c   1.000
_cell.angle_alpha   90.00
_cell.angle_beta   90.00
_cell.angle_gamma   90.00
#
_symmetry.space_group_name_H-M   'P 1'
#
loop_
_entity.id
_entity.type
_entity.pdbx_description
1 polymer ?
#
loop_
_entity_poly.entity_id
_entity_poly.type
_entity_poly.pdbx_seq_one_letter_code
_entity_poly.pdbx_strand_id
1 'polypeptide(L)'
;IRLQGNSYCVQYSFSQDRDVSHTLALFMERVYKHDAEFAEFFNKMAVCKKQCCMKDVAYLQSPSQRCKAKFMNLEESVNWAYKMLQLHHKLTTLEKEVFSFLPAYASFIDEMQDIVSCVHFIEKEMKYNGLSKSTIAKCRMHINATIMCGNERMKRVGASFLSYLSEEDGLLKNTEIVNNSSDLIETTFGIFKYIQSPNKLNGVTTLLLHLPLILSFAGK
;
A
#
# COMPACT_ATOMS: atom_id res chain seq x y z
N ILE A 1 40.92 -4.40 38.12
CA ILE A 1 39.50 -3.97 38.07
C ILE A 1 38.90 -4.57 36.79
N ARG A 2 38.16 -5.70 36.94
CA ARG A 2 37.41 -6.32 35.84
C ARG A 2 36.07 -5.62 35.72
N LEU A 3 35.84 -4.93 34.61
CA LEU A 3 34.52 -4.47 34.21
C LEU A 3 33.82 -5.66 33.53
N GLN A 4 32.86 -6.25 34.23
CA GLN A 4 31.88 -7.16 33.61
C GLN A 4 30.90 -6.30 32.82
N GLY A 5 31.13 -6.18 31.52
CA GLY A 5 30.15 -5.63 30.58
C GLY A 5 29.09 -6.68 30.28
N ASN A 6 27.89 -6.49 30.78
CA ASN A 6 26.71 -7.22 30.29
C ASN A 6 26.48 -6.84 28.82
N SER A 7 26.93 -7.70 27.94
CA SER A 7 26.66 -7.61 26.50
C SER A 7 25.21 -8.06 26.29
N TYR A 8 24.27 -7.12 26.28
CA TYR A 8 22.96 -7.37 25.71
C TYR A 8 23.13 -7.46 24.19
N CYS A 9 23.48 -8.66 23.74
CA CYS A 9 23.40 -9.01 22.33
C CYS A 9 21.92 -9.15 21.99
N VAL A 10 21.29 -8.05 21.54
CA VAL A 10 19.99 -8.13 20.89
C VAL A 10 20.24 -8.86 19.59
N GLN A 11 19.96 -10.15 19.56
CA GLN A 11 19.89 -10.91 18.34
C GLN A 11 18.71 -10.39 17.53
N TYR A 12 18.98 -9.41 16.67
CA TYR A 12 18.10 -9.14 15.54
C TYR A 12 18.20 -10.36 14.63
N SER A 13 17.26 -11.30 14.75
CA SER A 13 17.00 -12.25 13.68
C SER A 13 16.45 -11.41 12.54
N PHE A 14 17.28 -11.09 11.54
CA PHE A 14 16.83 -10.64 10.25
C PHE A 14 16.12 -11.82 9.58
N SER A 15 14.86 -12.06 9.95
CA SER A 15 13.93 -12.66 9.03
C SER A 15 13.87 -11.73 7.83
N GLN A 16 13.72 -12.24 6.62
CA GLN A 16 13.49 -11.42 5.43
C GLN A 16 12.11 -10.76 5.60
N ASP A 17 12.05 -9.72 6.44
CA ASP A 17 10.83 -8.95 6.70
C ASP A 17 10.45 -8.26 5.41
N ARG A 18 9.53 -8.88 4.68
CA ARG A 18 8.95 -8.30 3.48
C ARG A 18 8.06 -7.17 3.95
N ASP A 19 8.32 -5.95 3.48
CA ASP A 19 7.40 -4.83 3.70
C ASP A 19 5.97 -5.24 3.33
N VAL A 20 5.05 -5.07 4.27
CA VAL A 20 3.67 -5.52 4.14
C VAL A 20 2.97 -4.85 2.95
N SER A 21 3.14 -3.54 2.78
CA SER A 21 2.51 -2.78 1.68
C SER A 21 2.96 -3.28 0.32
N HIS A 22 4.28 -3.49 0.18
CA HIS A 22 4.85 -4.02 -1.06
C HIS A 22 4.37 -5.44 -1.36
N THR A 23 4.31 -6.30 -0.34
CA THR A 23 3.88 -7.69 -0.48
C THR A 23 2.41 -7.78 -0.91
N LEU A 24 1.51 -7.00 -0.27
CA LEU A 24 0.09 -6.98 -0.64
C LEU A 24 -0.11 -6.44 -2.07
N ALA A 25 0.64 -5.39 -2.46
CA ALA A 25 0.61 -4.86 -3.82
C ALA A 25 1.04 -5.89 -4.87
N LEU A 26 2.06 -6.72 -4.59
CA LEU A 26 2.48 -7.80 -5.49
C LEU A 26 1.39 -8.87 -5.66
N PHE A 27 0.63 -9.19 -4.63
CA PHE A 27 -0.48 -10.15 -4.76
C PHE A 27 -1.61 -9.60 -5.63
N MET A 28 -1.95 -8.32 -5.49
CA MET A 28 -2.88 -7.66 -6.39
C MET A 28 -2.35 -7.63 -7.83
N GLU A 29 -1.07 -7.31 -8.01
CA GLU A 29 -0.44 -7.30 -9.34
C GLU A 29 -0.56 -8.65 -10.04
N ARG A 30 -0.35 -9.77 -9.35
CA ARG A 30 -0.46 -11.12 -9.92
C ARG A 30 -1.86 -11.42 -10.48
N VAL A 31 -2.90 -10.85 -9.88
CA VAL A 31 -4.29 -11.09 -10.32
C VAL A 31 -4.71 -10.12 -11.41
N TYR A 32 -4.35 -8.83 -11.29
CA TYR A 32 -4.90 -7.77 -12.14
C TYR A 32 -3.98 -7.27 -13.24
N LYS A 33 -2.69 -7.59 -13.24
CA LYS A 33 -1.72 -7.07 -14.23
C LYS A 33 -2.12 -7.36 -15.68
N HIS A 34 -2.69 -8.55 -15.92
CA HIS A 34 -3.10 -9.01 -17.24
C HIS A 34 -4.63 -9.11 -17.39
N ASP A 35 -5.37 -8.54 -16.43
CA ASP A 35 -6.83 -8.49 -16.51
C ASP A 35 -7.28 -7.42 -17.50
N ALA A 36 -8.15 -7.82 -18.43
CA ALA A 36 -8.59 -6.96 -19.53
C ALA A 36 -9.47 -5.81 -19.01
N GLU A 37 -10.38 -6.09 -18.06
CA GLU A 37 -11.27 -5.08 -17.47
C GLU A 37 -10.48 -4.03 -16.68
N PHE A 38 -9.49 -4.47 -15.92
CA PHE A 38 -8.57 -3.58 -15.20
C PHE A 38 -7.82 -2.66 -16.17
N ALA A 39 -7.24 -3.22 -17.26
CA ALA A 39 -6.52 -2.43 -18.24
C ALA A 39 -7.41 -1.42 -18.96
N GLU A 40 -8.61 -1.85 -19.37
CA GLU A 40 -9.58 -1.00 -20.06
C GLU A 40 -10.08 0.14 -19.14
N PHE A 41 -10.44 -0.16 -17.89
CA PHE A 41 -10.88 0.83 -16.92
C PHE A 41 -9.84 1.94 -16.70
N PHE A 42 -8.58 1.57 -16.46
CA PHE A 42 -7.52 2.55 -16.25
C PHE A 42 -7.18 3.34 -17.53
N ASN A 43 -7.32 2.75 -18.70
CA ASN A 43 -7.22 3.48 -19.97
C ASN A 43 -8.35 4.52 -20.11
N LYS A 44 -9.60 4.15 -19.79
CA LYS A 44 -10.73 5.10 -19.80
C LYS A 44 -10.54 6.24 -18.81
N MET A 45 -10.01 5.95 -17.63
CA MET A 45 -9.65 7.00 -16.66
C MET A 45 -8.59 7.96 -17.23
N ALA A 46 -7.58 7.46 -17.92
CA ALA A 46 -6.54 8.30 -18.53
C ALA A 46 -7.10 9.20 -19.64
N VAL A 47 -8.01 8.68 -20.47
CA VAL A 47 -8.73 9.44 -21.50
C VAL A 47 -9.63 10.51 -20.85
N CYS A 48 -10.40 10.11 -19.83
CA CYS A 48 -11.28 11.00 -19.08
C CYS A 48 -10.49 12.16 -18.46
N LYS A 49 -9.31 11.93 -17.90
CA LYS A 49 -8.45 12.97 -17.36
C LYS A 49 -8.11 14.05 -18.40
N LYS A 50 -7.78 13.64 -19.64
CA LYS A 50 -7.51 14.57 -20.73
C LYS A 50 -8.76 15.36 -21.09
N GLN A 51 -9.93 14.71 -21.17
CA GLN A 51 -11.20 15.35 -21.46
C GLN A 51 -11.60 16.38 -20.39
N CYS A 52 -11.33 16.09 -19.11
CA CYS A 52 -11.58 17.05 -18.02
C CYS A 52 -10.81 18.36 -18.22
N CYS A 53 -9.56 18.29 -18.64
CA CYS A 53 -8.75 19.48 -18.93
C CYS A 53 -9.26 20.27 -20.15
N MET A 54 -9.88 19.59 -21.13
CA MET A 54 -10.35 20.21 -22.36
C MET A 54 -11.76 20.83 -22.24
N LYS A 55 -12.57 20.37 -21.29
CA LYS A 55 -14.00 20.74 -21.14
C LYS A 55 -14.30 21.59 -19.89
N ASP A 56 -13.31 22.25 -19.30
CA ASP A 56 -13.45 23.10 -18.10
C ASP A 56 -14.00 22.37 -16.86
N VAL A 57 -13.81 21.04 -16.78
CA VAL A 57 -14.17 20.22 -15.62
C VAL A 57 -12.93 19.67 -14.92
N ALA A 58 -11.80 20.38 -15.01
CA ALA A 58 -10.51 19.98 -14.46
C ALA A 58 -10.52 19.72 -12.93
N TYR A 59 -11.45 20.37 -12.20
CA TYR A 59 -11.63 20.17 -10.76
C TYR A 59 -12.13 18.77 -10.37
N LEU A 60 -12.66 17.98 -11.33
CA LEU A 60 -13.09 16.60 -11.14
C LEU A 60 -12.11 15.57 -11.72
N GLN A 61 -10.96 16.01 -12.23
CA GLN A 61 -10.01 15.11 -12.88
C GLN A 61 -9.53 13.97 -11.98
N SER A 62 -9.28 12.82 -12.59
CA SER A 62 -8.71 11.67 -11.88
C SER A 62 -7.26 11.93 -11.42
N PRO A 63 -6.81 11.27 -10.34
CA PRO A 63 -5.43 11.30 -9.93
C PRO A 63 -4.46 10.92 -11.06
N SER A 64 -3.21 11.31 -10.92
CA SER A 64 -2.17 10.93 -11.87
C SER A 64 -1.85 9.45 -11.72
N GLN A 65 -2.02 8.69 -12.80
CA GLN A 65 -1.62 7.28 -12.80
C GLN A 65 -0.09 7.18 -12.85
N ARG A 66 0.50 6.64 -11.81
CA ARG A 66 1.94 6.38 -11.76
C ARG A 66 2.24 5.04 -12.40
N CYS A 67 3.19 5.01 -13.35
CA CYS A 67 3.62 3.75 -13.97
C CYS A 67 4.46 2.89 -13.01
N LYS A 68 5.26 3.53 -12.14
CA LYS A 68 6.05 2.85 -11.13
C LYS A 68 5.21 2.57 -9.89
N ALA A 69 5.30 1.35 -9.36
CA ALA A 69 4.57 0.91 -8.18
C ALA A 69 3.04 1.16 -8.29
N LYS A 70 2.47 0.89 -9.47
CA LYS A 70 1.06 1.15 -9.77
C LYS A 70 0.14 0.53 -8.71
N PHE A 71 0.39 -0.72 -8.32
CA PHE A 71 -0.44 -1.44 -7.36
C PHE A 71 -0.32 -0.96 -5.92
N MET A 72 0.76 -0.27 -5.55
CA MET A 72 0.89 0.42 -4.26
C MET A 72 0.15 1.77 -4.22
N ASN A 73 -0.19 2.34 -5.38
CA ASN A 73 -0.82 3.65 -5.50
C ASN A 73 -2.24 3.56 -6.09
N LEU A 74 -2.89 2.40 -5.99
CA LEU A 74 -4.25 2.22 -6.51
C LEU A 74 -5.30 2.96 -5.69
N GLU A 75 -5.07 3.13 -4.39
CA GLU A 75 -6.04 3.69 -3.45
C GLU A 75 -6.59 5.04 -3.92
N GLU A 76 -5.74 5.99 -4.30
CA GLU A 76 -6.20 7.31 -4.76
C GLU A 76 -7.12 7.21 -5.98
N SER A 77 -6.76 6.35 -6.94
CA SER A 77 -7.53 6.17 -8.18
C SER A 77 -8.87 5.46 -7.94
N VAL A 78 -8.86 4.44 -7.09
CA VAL A 78 -10.06 3.67 -6.74
C VAL A 78 -11.02 4.52 -5.91
N ASN A 79 -10.52 5.21 -4.88
CA ASN A 79 -11.33 6.11 -4.04
C ASN A 79 -11.93 7.25 -4.87
N TRP A 80 -11.17 7.80 -5.82
CA TRP A 80 -11.69 8.81 -6.74
C TRP A 80 -12.84 8.23 -7.60
N ALA A 81 -12.64 7.07 -8.21
CA ALA A 81 -13.63 6.44 -9.08
C ALA A 81 -14.90 6.09 -8.30
N TYR A 82 -14.76 5.51 -7.11
CA TYR A 82 -15.87 5.19 -6.22
C TYR A 82 -16.66 6.46 -5.83
N LYS A 83 -15.98 7.52 -5.41
CA LYS A 83 -16.60 8.80 -5.08
C LYS A 83 -17.34 9.40 -6.28
N MET A 84 -16.72 9.38 -7.47
CA MET A 84 -17.34 9.90 -8.69
C MET A 84 -18.56 9.09 -9.11
N LEU A 85 -18.53 7.77 -8.92
CA LEU A 85 -19.69 6.89 -9.17
C LEU A 85 -20.85 7.24 -8.23
N GLN A 86 -20.59 7.44 -6.94
CA GLN A 86 -21.61 7.85 -5.95
C GLN A 86 -22.21 9.21 -6.27
N LEU A 87 -21.41 10.15 -6.78
CA LEU A 87 -21.86 11.50 -7.14
C LEU A 87 -22.46 11.60 -8.54
N HIS A 88 -22.40 10.52 -9.35
CA HIS A 88 -22.78 10.56 -10.76
C HIS A 88 -24.19 11.10 -10.99
N HIS A 89 -25.15 10.81 -10.10
CA HIS A 89 -26.53 11.32 -10.21
C HIS A 89 -26.64 12.84 -10.04
N LYS A 90 -25.67 13.48 -9.35
CA LYS A 90 -25.64 14.94 -9.08
C LYS A 90 -24.87 15.74 -10.14
N LEU A 91 -24.17 15.06 -11.05
CA LEU A 91 -23.38 15.70 -12.07
C LEU A 91 -24.24 16.43 -13.09
N THR A 92 -23.73 17.54 -13.62
CA THR A 92 -24.32 18.26 -14.76
C THR A 92 -24.27 17.41 -16.03
N THR A 93 -25.00 17.83 -17.07
CA THR A 93 -25.03 17.11 -18.36
C THR A 93 -23.64 17.00 -18.98
N LEU A 94 -22.84 18.07 -18.93
CA LEU A 94 -21.46 18.08 -19.46
C LEU A 94 -20.55 17.13 -18.68
N GLU A 95 -20.64 17.15 -17.35
CA GLU A 95 -19.87 16.25 -16.50
C GLU A 95 -20.27 14.79 -16.71
N LYS A 96 -21.57 14.49 -16.82
CA LYS A 96 -22.06 13.14 -17.13
C LYS A 96 -21.55 12.61 -18.45
N GLU A 97 -21.41 13.46 -19.45
CA GLU A 97 -20.81 13.08 -20.73
C GLU A 97 -19.36 12.64 -20.56
N VAL A 98 -18.56 13.41 -19.79
CA VAL A 98 -17.14 13.10 -19.52
C VAL A 98 -16.99 11.83 -18.71
N PHE A 99 -17.86 11.60 -17.72
CA PHE A 99 -17.81 10.46 -16.80
C PHE A 99 -18.77 9.33 -17.18
N SER A 100 -19.28 9.30 -18.42
CA SER A 100 -20.28 8.34 -18.90
C SER A 100 -19.85 6.88 -18.81
N PHE A 101 -18.55 6.60 -18.75
CA PHE A 101 -18.03 5.23 -18.62
C PHE A 101 -18.19 4.64 -17.20
N LEU A 102 -18.24 5.48 -16.14
CA LEU A 102 -18.21 5.00 -14.76
C LEU A 102 -19.34 4.01 -14.40
N PRO A 103 -20.61 4.26 -14.77
CA PRO A 103 -21.68 3.30 -14.43
C PRO A 103 -21.48 1.91 -15.01
N ALA A 104 -20.84 1.78 -16.16
CA ALA A 104 -20.56 0.49 -16.77
C ALA A 104 -19.52 -0.34 -15.99
N TYR A 105 -18.71 0.32 -15.15
CA TYR A 105 -17.69 -0.30 -14.30
C TYR A 105 -18.07 -0.32 -12.81
N ALA A 106 -19.35 -0.08 -12.47
CA ALA A 106 -19.78 0.00 -11.07
C ALA A 106 -19.36 -1.23 -10.26
N SER A 107 -19.62 -2.43 -10.76
CA SER A 107 -19.24 -3.68 -10.08
C SER A 107 -17.72 -3.84 -9.94
N PHE A 108 -16.95 -3.42 -10.94
CA PHE A 108 -15.49 -3.45 -10.89
C PHE A 108 -14.93 -2.42 -9.89
N ILE A 109 -15.54 -1.23 -9.84
CA ILE A 109 -15.15 -0.18 -8.88
C ILE A 109 -15.41 -0.63 -7.46
N ASP A 110 -16.59 -1.24 -7.19
CA ASP A 110 -16.94 -1.79 -5.87
C ASP A 110 -15.96 -2.91 -5.47
N GLU A 111 -15.65 -3.83 -6.39
CA GLU A 111 -14.65 -4.88 -6.19
C GLU A 111 -13.29 -4.30 -5.78
N MET A 112 -12.80 -3.32 -6.53
CA MET A 112 -11.51 -2.68 -6.24
C MET A 112 -11.54 -1.90 -4.93
N GLN A 113 -12.66 -1.26 -4.58
CA GLN A 113 -12.85 -0.56 -3.32
C GLN A 113 -12.76 -1.49 -2.12
N ASP A 114 -13.40 -2.66 -2.21
CA ASP A 114 -13.34 -3.67 -1.15
C ASP A 114 -11.92 -4.19 -0.95
N ILE A 115 -11.20 -4.48 -2.05
CA ILE A 115 -9.81 -4.95 -1.97
C ILE A 115 -8.90 -3.88 -1.37
N VAL A 116 -8.99 -2.63 -1.83
CA VAL A 116 -8.16 -1.52 -1.33
C VAL A 116 -8.46 -1.25 0.15
N SER A 117 -9.74 -1.29 0.55
CA SER A 117 -10.14 -1.14 1.95
C SER A 117 -9.57 -2.26 2.83
N CYS A 118 -9.56 -3.50 2.33
CA CYS A 118 -8.97 -4.64 3.03
C CYS A 118 -7.45 -4.49 3.16
N VAL A 119 -6.76 -4.07 2.09
CA VAL A 119 -5.31 -3.77 2.13
C VAL A 119 -5.01 -2.70 3.19
N HIS A 120 -5.74 -1.60 3.16
CA HIS A 120 -5.58 -0.52 4.14
C HIS A 120 -5.80 -1.00 5.59
N PHE A 121 -6.80 -1.86 5.82
CA PHE A 121 -7.02 -2.46 7.13
C PHE A 121 -5.82 -3.31 7.59
N ILE A 122 -5.29 -4.18 6.72
CA ILE A 122 -4.15 -5.04 7.04
C ILE A 122 -2.90 -4.20 7.33
N GLU A 123 -2.61 -3.21 6.49
CA GLU A 123 -1.48 -2.30 6.67
C GLU A 123 -1.58 -1.54 7.99
N LYS A 124 -2.76 -0.99 8.28
CA LYS A 124 -3.01 -0.26 9.52
C LYS A 124 -2.77 -1.14 10.74
N GLU A 125 -3.38 -2.35 10.78
CA GLU A 125 -3.21 -3.26 11.90
C GLU A 125 -1.73 -3.67 12.08
N MET A 126 -1.02 -3.98 11.01
CA MET A 126 0.37 -4.42 11.08
C MET A 126 1.36 -3.30 11.40
N LYS A 127 1.15 -2.10 10.84
CA LYS A 127 2.05 -0.95 11.08
C LYS A 127 1.88 -0.36 12.48
N TYR A 128 0.64 -0.26 12.99
CA TYR A 128 0.39 0.34 14.31
C TYR A 128 0.51 -0.65 15.48
N ASN A 129 0.06 -1.88 15.29
CA ASN A 129 0.03 -2.88 16.35
C ASN A 129 1.19 -3.88 16.27
N GLY A 130 2.00 -3.78 15.20
CA GLY A 130 3.05 -4.75 14.89
C GLY A 130 2.49 -6.10 14.44
N LEU A 131 3.35 -6.91 13.84
CA LEU A 131 3.05 -8.27 13.43
C LEU A 131 3.06 -9.17 14.66
N SER A 132 1.92 -9.72 15.03
CA SER A 132 1.71 -10.63 16.16
C SER A 132 0.61 -11.63 15.83
N LYS A 133 0.51 -12.71 16.59
CA LYS A 133 -0.57 -13.70 16.41
C LYS A 133 -1.97 -13.09 16.52
N SER A 134 -2.16 -12.12 17.42
CA SER A 134 -3.41 -11.41 17.58
C SER A 134 -3.74 -10.52 16.38
N THR A 135 -2.76 -9.80 15.85
CA THR A 135 -2.91 -8.96 14.64
C THR A 135 -3.23 -9.82 13.42
N ILE A 136 -2.52 -10.95 13.25
CA ILE A 136 -2.78 -11.90 12.18
C ILE A 136 -4.21 -12.47 12.27
N ALA A 137 -4.68 -12.84 13.46
CA ALA A 137 -6.04 -13.36 13.64
C ALA A 137 -7.09 -12.32 13.23
N LYS A 138 -6.93 -11.06 13.60
CA LYS A 138 -7.83 -9.95 13.18
C LYS A 138 -7.83 -9.78 11.66
N CYS A 139 -6.63 -9.76 11.03
CA CYS A 139 -6.52 -9.65 9.58
C CYS A 139 -7.19 -10.82 8.86
N ARG A 140 -7.01 -12.06 9.33
CA ARG A 140 -7.69 -13.23 8.77
C ARG A 140 -9.22 -13.12 8.85
N MET A 141 -9.74 -12.69 10.00
CA MET A 141 -11.19 -12.49 10.17
C MET A 141 -11.71 -11.45 9.18
N HIS A 142 -11.02 -10.34 9.04
CA HIS A 142 -11.42 -9.27 8.12
C HIS A 142 -11.39 -9.72 6.65
N ILE A 143 -10.32 -10.40 6.20
CA ILE A 143 -10.22 -10.95 4.84
C ILE A 143 -11.38 -11.90 4.55
N ASN A 144 -11.67 -12.82 5.49
CA ASN A 144 -12.78 -13.79 5.31
C ASN A 144 -14.15 -13.11 5.27
N ALA A 145 -14.36 -12.05 6.04
CA ALA A 145 -15.63 -11.33 6.08
C ALA A 145 -15.85 -10.39 4.89
N THR A 146 -14.78 -9.99 4.18
CA THR A 146 -14.82 -9.02 3.07
C THR A 146 -14.55 -9.69 1.73
N ILE A 147 -13.27 -9.78 1.35
CA ILE A 147 -12.88 -10.18 -0.01
C ILE A 147 -13.09 -11.66 -0.31
N MET A 148 -13.12 -12.55 0.69
CA MET A 148 -13.43 -13.96 0.46
C MET A 148 -14.93 -14.22 0.17
N CYS A 149 -15.80 -13.27 0.46
CA CYS A 149 -17.22 -13.32 0.10
C CYS A 149 -17.51 -12.79 -1.31
N GLY A 150 -16.51 -12.19 -1.97
CA GLY A 150 -16.62 -11.57 -3.28
C GLY A 150 -16.52 -12.55 -4.45
N ASN A 151 -16.18 -12.00 -5.62
CA ASN A 151 -16.02 -12.77 -6.85
C ASN A 151 -14.70 -13.58 -6.87
N GLU A 152 -14.46 -14.31 -7.96
CA GLU A 152 -13.28 -15.19 -8.08
C GLU A 152 -11.94 -14.43 -8.09
N ARG A 153 -11.88 -13.19 -8.61
CA ARG A 153 -10.67 -12.36 -8.56
C ARG A 153 -10.37 -11.94 -7.10
N MET A 154 -11.39 -11.49 -6.37
CA MET A 154 -11.29 -11.14 -4.96
C MET A 154 -10.83 -12.33 -4.13
N LYS A 155 -11.43 -13.51 -4.33
CA LYS A 155 -11.02 -14.75 -3.64
C LYS A 155 -9.58 -15.13 -3.91
N ARG A 156 -9.09 -14.96 -5.14
CA ARG A 156 -7.68 -15.22 -5.50
C ARG A 156 -6.72 -14.28 -4.77
N VAL A 157 -7.06 -12.99 -4.67
CA VAL A 157 -6.30 -12.02 -3.88
C VAL A 157 -6.35 -12.40 -2.39
N GLY A 158 -7.54 -12.66 -1.86
CA GLY A 158 -7.75 -13.05 -0.46
C GLY A 158 -7.00 -14.32 -0.07
N ALA A 159 -7.01 -15.34 -0.93
CA ALA A 159 -6.24 -16.56 -0.72
C ALA A 159 -4.72 -16.29 -0.64
N SER A 160 -4.21 -15.36 -1.48
CA SER A 160 -2.80 -14.96 -1.42
C SER A 160 -2.48 -14.21 -0.12
N PHE A 161 -3.38 -13.35 0.35
CA PHE A 161 -3.24 -12.66 1.64
C PHE A 161 -3.26 -13.65 2.81
N LEU A 162 -4.18 -14.61 2.80
CA LEU A 162 -4.27 -15.64 3.85
C LEU A 162 -3.05 -16.56 3.87
N SER A 163 -2.48 -16.91 2.70
CA SER A 163 -1.23 -17.67 2.61
C SER A 163 -0.07 -16.91 3.23
N TYR A 164 0.09 -15.65 2.87
CA TYR A 164 1.11 -14.77 3.46
C TYR A 164 0.97 -14.69 4.99
N LEU A 165 -0.24 -14.44 5.50
CA LEU A 165 -0.48 -14.39 6.94
C LEU A 165 -0.18 -15.74 7.65
N SER A 166 -0.34 -16.85 6.94
CA SER A 166 -0.03 -18.18 7.49
C SER A 166 1.48 -18.44 7.54
N GLU A 167 2.22 -17.95 6.53
CA GLU A 167 3.68 -18.00 6.52
C GLU A 167 4.26 -17.16 7.69
N GLU A 168 3.78 -15.94 7.86
CA GLU A 168 4.23 -15.05 8.94
C GLU A 168 3.87 -15.61 10.34
N ASP A 169 2.67 -16.19 10.50
CA ASP A 169 2.24 -16.82 11.76
C ASP A 169 3.15 -18.00 12.17
N GLY A 170 3.62 -18.76 11.18
CA GLY A 170 4.56 -19.87 11.39
C GLY A 170 5.95 -19.43 11.85
N LEU A 171 6.35 -18.20 11.54
CA LEU A 171 7.64 -17.63 11.92
C LEU A 171 7.62 -16.98 13.31
N LEU A 172 6.44 -16.56 13.79
CA LEU A 172 6.29 -15.86 15.06
C LEU A 172 6.32 -16.78 16.28
N LYS A 173 7.08 -16.38 17.30
CA LYS A 173 6.96 -16.96 18.65
C LYS A 173 5.69 -16.44 19.33
N ASN A 174 5.18 -17.20 20.31
CA ASN A 174 3.86 -16.95 20.91
C ASN A 174 3.64 -15.53 21.51
N THR A 175 4.70 -14.89 21.97
CA THR A 175 4.65 -13.55 22.62
C THR A 175 5.40 -12.50 21.84
N GLU A 176 5.81 -12.80 20.63
CA GLU A 176 6.63 -11.92 19.81
C GLU A 176 5.74 -10.88 19.09
N ILE A 177 6.19 -9.64 19.10
CA ILE A 177 5.66 -8.56 18.27
C ILE A 177 6.81 -8.05 17.40
N VAL A 178 6.65 -8.16 16.10
CA VAL A 178 7.67 -7.76 15.13
C VAL A 178 7.18 -6.54 14.36
N ASN A 179 8.08 -5.57 14.14
CA ASN A 179 7.77 -4.45 13.24
C ASN A 179 7.96 -4.91 11.79
N ASN A 180 6.88 -4.92 11.02
CA ASN A 180 6.84 -5.36 9.62
C ASN A 180 6.64 -4.18 8.65
N SER A 181 7.29 -3.04 8.93
CA SER A 181 7.24 -1.85 8.08
C SER A 181 8.64 -1.32 7.82
N SER A 182 8.94 -1.00 6.57
CA SER A 182 10.16 -0.30 6.16
C SER A 182 10.07 1.22 6.36
N ASP A 183 8.93 1.75 6.79
CA ASP A 183 8.65 3.20 6.86
C ASP A 183 9.70 3.95 7.67
N LEU A 184 10.19 3.37 8.78
CA LEU A 184 11.24 3.98 9.60
C LEU A 184 12.57 4.07 8.82
N ILE A 185 12.92 3.02 8.12
CA ILE A 185 14.15 2.95 7.30
C ILE A 185 14.04 3.94 6.14
N GLU A 186 12.90 3.96 5.45
CA GLU A 186 12.64 4.87 4.33
C GLU A 186 12.66 6.33 4.76
N THR A 187 12.04 6.66 5.89
CA THR A 187 12.05 8.00 6.48
C THR A 187 13.49 8.41 6.82
N THR A 188 14.26 7.52 7.41
CA THR A 188 15.67 7.78 7.75
C THR A 188 16.51 8.02 6.51
N PHE A 189 16.35 7.21 5.47
CA PHE A 189 17.04 7.44 4.20
C PHE A 189 16.52 8.71 3.50
N GLY A 190 15.27 9.07 3.64
CA GLY A 190 14.71 10.33 3.16
C GLY A 190 15.41 11.53 3.81
N ILE A 191 15.53 11.54 5.14
CA ILE A 191 16.27 12.57 5.90
C ILE A 191 17.73 12.60 5.49
N PHE A 192 18.37 11.42 5.38
CA PHE A 192 19.75 11.32 4.93
C PHE A 192 19.97 11.95 3.54
N LYS A 193 19.11 11.63 2.57
CA LYS A 193 19.17 12.20 1.22
C LYS A 193 18.93 13.71 1.21
N TYR A 194 18.10 14.23 2.09
CA TYR A 194 17.84 15.66 2.22
C TYR A 194 19.05 16.41 2.76
N ILE A 195 19.77 15.83 3.73
CA ILE A 195 20.96 16.43 4.35
C ILE A 195 22.19 16.26 3.44
N GLN A 196 22.18 15.24 2.56
CA GLN A 196 23.32 14.97 1.67
C GLN A 196 23.48 16.10 0.64
N SER A 197 24.73 16.57 0.49
CA SER A 197 25.06 17.52 -0.57
C SER A 197 24.68 16.98 -1.95
N PRO A 198 24.14 17.81 -2.86
CA PRO A 198 23.80 17.40 -4.23
C PRO A 198 25.03 17.00 -5.07
N ASN A 199 26.25 17.17 -4.55
CA ASN A 199 27.46 16.78 -5.23
C ASN A 199 27.66 15.26 -5.18
N LYS A 200 27.47 14.59 -6.32
CA LYS A 200 27.55 13.13 -6.49
C LYS A 200 28.97 12.54 -6.32
N LEU A 201 29.99 13.38 -6.21
CA LEU A 201 31.39 12.96 -6.05
C LEU A 201 31.75 12.62 -4.59
N ASN A 202 30.90 12.91 -3.64
CA ASN A 202 31.10 12.50 -2.26
C ASN A 202 30.73 10.99 -2.13
N GLY A 203 31.75 10.15 -1.97
CA GLY A 203 31.59 8.74 -1.65
C GLY A 203 30.89 8.51 -0.30
N VAL A 204 31.13 7.38 0.35
CA VAL A 204 30.62 7.10 1.70
C VAL A 204 31.11 8.21 2.65
N THR A 205 30.20 9.09 3.04
CA THR A 205 30.50 10.23 3.90
C THR A 205 30.39 9.85 5.37
N THR A 206 31.07 10.58 6.25
CA THR A 206 30.90 10.51 7.72
C THR A 206 29.44 10.65 8.14
N LEU A 207 28.58 11.26 7.33
CA LEU A 207 27.15 11.38 7.55
C LEU A 207 26.45 10.00 7.64
N LEU A 208 26.93 8.96 6.95
CA LEU A 208 26.44 7.58 7.08
C LEU A 208 26.63 7.03 8.50
N LEU A 209 27.69 7.46 9.20
CA LEU A 209 27.95 7.05 10.58
C LEU A 209 26.97 7.71 11.58
N HIS A 210 26.26 8.76 11.17
CA HIS A 210 25.25 9.44 12.00
C HIS A 210 23.86 8.82 11.85
N LEU A 211 23.62 7.87 10.92
CA LEU A 211 22.34 7.19 10.77
C LEU A 211 21.80 6.59 12.07
N PRO A 212 22.61 5.89 12.89
CA PRO A 212 22.10 5.37 14.17
C PRO A 212 21.64 6.45 15.14
N LEU A 213 22.27 7.64 15.12
CA LEU A 213 21.88 8.78 15.92
C LEU A 213 20.54 9.37 15.45
N ILE A 214 20.35 9.50 14.12
CA ILE A 214 19.09 9.98 13.52
C ILE A 214 17.95 9.05 13.92
N LEU A 215 18.16 7.73 13.89
CA LEU A 215 17.18 6.72 14.31
C LEU A 215 16.83 6.83 15.81
N SER A 216 17.80 7.17 16.67
CA SER A 216 17.56 7.31 18.11
C SER A 216 16.70 8.53 18.47
N PHE A 217 16.65 9.56 17.62
CA PHE A 217 15.82 10.75 17.80
C PHE A 217 14.42 10.61 17.18
N ALA A 218 14.25 9.76 16.16
CA ALA A 218 12.97 9.53 15.50
C ALA A 218 12.01 8.61 16.30
N GLY A 219 12.51 7.96 17.36
CA GLY A 219 11.76 7.01 18.19
C GLY A 219 11.25 7.59 19.53
N LYS A 220 11.14 8.93 19.65
CA LYS A 220 10.56 9.57 20.84
C LYS A 220 9.27 10.27 20.51
#